data_20dc8ea89d0a709e675311d680cb07ba
#
_entry.id   20dc8ea89d0a709e675311d680cb07ba
#
_cell.length_a   1.000
_cell.length_b   1.000
_cell.length_c   1.000
_cell.angle_alpha   90.00
_cell.angle_beta   90.00
_cell.angle_gamma   90.00
#
_symmetry.space_group_name_H-M   'P 1'
#
loop_
_entity.id
_entity.type
_entity.pdbx_description
1 polymer ?
#
loop_
_entity_poly.entity_id
_entity_poly.type
_entity_poly.pdbx_seq_one_letter_code
_entity_poly.pdbx_strand_id
1 'polypeptide(L)'
;MAYSLDHLTILSREPEKAATFYGFLLPRIGFTQKKPHIWANAAGLHIQFLKAKDGTGDYGRYAPGLNHFGFAAPTAEAVRALAAELAEAGIEARLQTFEPGITALFVPDPDGLRVEISHYPPGVPPVD
;
A
#
# COMPACT_ATOMS: atom_id res chain seq x y z
N MET A 1 -24.49 10.36 -7.69
CA MET A 1 -23.10 10.74 -7.97
C MET A 1 -22.18 10.15 -6.91
N ALA A 2 -21.14 9.46 -7.32
CA ALA A 2 -20.20 8.86 -6.40
C ALA A 2 -19.15 9.88 -5.94
N TYR A 3 -18.75 9.78 -4.67
CA TYR A 3 -17.67 10.58 -4.12
C TYR A 3 -16.38 9.78 -4.21
N SER A 4 -15.28 10.44 -4.58
CA SER A 4 -13.97 9.79 -4.67
C SER A 4 -13.30 9.70 -3.30
N LEU A 5 -12.56 8.62 -3.07
CA LEU A 5 -11.61 8.60 -1.97
C LEU A 5 -10.48 9.56 -2.35
N ASP A 6 -10.34 10.69 -1.65
CA ASP A 6 -9.35 11.69 -2.04
C ASP A 6 -8.08 11.68 -1.20
N HIS A 7 -8.13 11.23 0.04
CA HIS A 7 -6.92 11.14 0.84
C HIS A 7 -7.02 10.09 1.95
N LEU A 8 -5.85 9.63 2.36
CA LEU A 8 -5.64 8.78 3.53
C LEU A 8 -4.59 9.44 4.40
N THR A 9 -4.80 9.42 5.71
CA THR A 9 -3.75 9.81 6.67
C THR A 9 -3.35 8.57 7.44
N ILE A 10 -2.07 8.23 7.35
CA ILE A 10 -1.49 7.04 7.98
C ILE A 10 -0.57 7.50 9.10
N LEU A 11 -0.80 6.98 10.29
CA LEU A 11 0.05 7.27 11.43
C LEU A 11 1.15 6.21 11.53
N SER A 12 2.36 6.64 11.85
CA SER A 12 3.51 5.76 11.98
C SER A 12 4.20 5.97 13.32
N ARG A 13 4.63 4.89 13.93
CA ARG A 13 5.40 4.97 15.17
C ARG A 13 6.76 5.60 14.91
N GLU A 14 7.39 5.25 13.79
CA GLU A 14 8.71 5.74 13.40
C GLU A 14 8.64 6.37 12.00
N PRO A 15 8.39 7.71 11.92
CA PRO A 15 8.21 8.39 10.62
C PRO A 15 9.36 8.22 9.63
N GLU A 16 10.60 8.11 10.12
CA GLU A 16 11.75 7.93 9.24
C GLU A 16 11.73 6.58 8.55
N LYS A 17 11.33 5.53 9.25
CA LYS A 17 11.18 4.19 8.67
C LYS A 17 10.03 4.16 7.67
N ALA A 18 8.91 4.79 8.02
CA ALA A 18 7.78 4.92 7.10
C ALA A 18 8.17 5.67 5.83
N ALA A 19 8.93 6.77 5.97
CA ALA A 19 9.40 7.54 4.83
C ALA A 19 10.28 6.72 3.90
N THR A 20 11.17 5.88 4.43
CA THR A 20 12.01 4.99 3.63
C THR A 20 11.17 3.95 2.90
N PHE A 21 10.24 3.31 3.61
CA PHE A 21 9.38 2.28 3.03
C PHE A 21 8.48 2.85 1.92
N TYR A 22 7.70 3.87 2.24
CA TYR A 22 6.76 4.45 1.27
C TYR A 22 7.47 5.22 0.17
N GLY A 23 8.64 5.80 0.45
CA GLY A 23 9.47 6.44 -0.56
C GLY A 23 10.02 5.46 -1.60
N PHE A 24 10.15 4.19 -1.25
CA PHE A 24 10.48 3.12 -2.20
C PHE A 24 9.24 2.65 -2.95
N LEU A 25 8.16 2.36 -2.24
CA LEU A 25 6.97 1.72 -2.82
C LEU A 25 6.14 2.67 -3.67
N LEU A 26 5.81 3.85 -3.15
CA LEU A 26 4.82 4.74 -3.78
C LEU A 26 5.20 5.22 -5.18
N PRO A 27 6.46 5.62 -5.46
CA PRO A 27 6.84 5.99 -6.84
C PRO A 27 6.61 4.84 -7.83
N ARG A 28 6.81 3.60 -7.39
CA ARG A 28 6.68 2.40 -8.23
C ARG A 28 5.24 2.04 -8.54
N ILE A 29 4.29 2.60 -7.81
CA ILE A 29 2.86 2.40 -8.07
C ILE A 29 2.15 3.69 -8.49
N GLY A 30 2.90 4.65 -9.01
CA GLY A 30 2.34 5.82 -9.67
C GLY A 30 2.16 7.07 -8.81
N PHE A 31 2.76 7.12 -7.62
CA PHE A 31 2.69 8.31 -6.78
C PHE A 31 3.90 9.22 -6.98
N THR A 32 3.67 10.52 -6.84
CA THR A 32 4.70 11.55 -6.87
C THR A 32 4.74 12.24 -5.50
N GLN A 33 5.93 12.46 -4.98
CA GLN A 33 6.09 13.17 -3.71
C GLN A 33 5.79 14.66 -3.89
N LYS A 34 4.88 15.18 -3.06
CA LYS A 34 4.47 16.59 -3.08
C LYS A 34 5.14 17.39 -1.96
N LYS A 35 5.30 16.77 -0.80
CA LYS A 35 6.01 17.27 0.39
C LYS A 35 6.68 16.07 1.05
N PRO A 36 7.61 16.28 1.99
CA PRO A 36 8.27 15.14 2.65
C PRO A 36 7.32 14.07 3.19
N HIS A 37 6.12 14.46 3.60
CA HIS A 37 5.14 13.55 4.21
C HIS A 37 3.86 13.39 3.39
N ILE A 38 3.82 13.86 2.13
CA ILE A 38 2.63 13.83 1.28
C ILE A 38 2.99 13.31 -0.12
N TRP A 39 2.22 12.32 -0.56
CA TRP A 39 2.33 11.74 -1.90
C TRP A 39 0.97 11.80 -2.58
N ALA A 40 0.97 11.93 -3.91
CA ALA A 40 -0.27 11.97 -4.69
C ALA A 40 -0.10 11.23 -6.01
N ASN A 41 -1.18 10.60 -6.49
CA ASN A 41 -1.19 9.95 -7.80
C ASN A 41 -2.02 10.76 -8.82
N ALA A 42 -2.01 10.29 -10.08
CA ALA A 42 -2.70 10.98 -11.16
C ALA A 42 -4.23 11.02 -10.99
N ALA A 43 -4.79 10.09 -10.23
CA ALA A 43 -6.23 10.07 -9.93
C ALA A 43 -6.61 11.05 -8.81
N GLY A 44 -5.64 11.73 -8.20
CA GLY A 44 -5.89 12.70 -7.15
C GLY A 44 -5.91 12.13 -5.73
N LEU A 45 -5.61 10.85 -5.56
CA LEU A 45 -5.49 10.27 -4.22
C LEU A 45 -4.21 10.78 -3.57
N HIS A 46 -4.34 11.40 -2.41
CA HIS A 46 -3.22 11.86 -1.57
C HIS A 46 -3.05 10.92 -0.39
N ILE A 47 -1.82 10.62 -0.05
CA ILE A 47 -1.49 9.88 1.18
C ILE A 47 -0.57 10.75 2.01
N GLN A 48 -0.98 11.01 3.25
CA GLN A 48 -0.23 11.78 4.21
C GLN A 48 0.24 10.87 5.34
N PHE A 49 1.50 11.05 5.75
CA PHE A 49 2.09 10.29 6.84
C PHE A 49 2.38 11.21 8.02
N LEU A 50 1.88 10.86 9.19
CA LEU A 50 2.11 11.61 10.41
C LEU A 50 2.60 10.68 11.51
N LYS A 51 3.26 11.24 12.51
CA LYS A 51 3.71 10.46 13.65
C LYS A 51 2.52 10.10 14.54
N ALA A 52 2.46 8.84 14.96
CA ALA A 52 1.50 8.41 15.97
C ALA A 52 1.76 9.16 17.28
N LYS A 53 0.70 9.50 17.99
CA LYS A 53 0.84 10.20 19.27
C LYS A 53 1.44 9.28 20.33
N ASP A 54 2.23 9.88 21.23
CA ASP A 54 2.81 9.14 22.35
C ASP A 54 1.69 8.57 23.24
N GLY A 55 1.95 7.39 23.80
CA GLY A 55 1.01 6.73 24.69
C GLY A 55 -0.10 5.96 23.99
N THR A 56 -0.13 5.94 22.66
CA THR A 56 -1.09 5.12 21.90
C THR A 56 -0.53 3.71 21.71
N GLY A 57 -1.45 2.74 21.47
CA GLY A 57 -1.07 1.36 21.22
C GLY A 57 -0.45 1.14 19.84
N ASP A 58 0.06 -0.07 19.64
CA ASP A 58 0.59 -0.49 18.35
C ASP A 58 -0.55 -0.79 17.38
N TYR A 59 -0.23 -0.77 16.08
CA TYR A 59 -1.18 -1.16 15.05
C TYR A 59 -1.61 -2.62 15.24
N GLY A 60 -2.91 -2.86 15.16
CA GLY A 60 -3.45 -4.21 15.23
C GLY A 60 -4.21 -4.54 13.95
N ARG A 61 -3.73 -5.54 13.21
CA ARG A 61 -4.30 -5.93 11.92
C ARG A 61 -5.77 -6.35 12.02
N TYR A 62 -6.16 -6.93 13.13
CA TYR A 62 -7.52 -7.42 13.34
C TYR A 62 -8.29 -6.60 14.37
N ALA A 63 -7.71 -5.50 14.84
CA ALA A 63 -8.40 -4.54 15.67
C ALA A 63 -9.24 -3.59 14.80
N PRO A 64 -10.18 -2.85 15.38
CA PRO A 64 -10.96 -1.87 14.60
C PRO A 64 -10.07 -0.91 13.84
N GLY A 65 -10.38 -0.68 12.55
CA GLY A 65 -9.62 0.16 11.65
C GLY A 65 -9.31 -0.57 10.36
N LEU A 66 -8.25 -0.16 9.67
CA LEU A 66 -7.85 -0.79 8.42
C LEU A 66 -7.16 -2.14 8.70
N ASN A 67 -7.66 -3.20 8.06
CA ASN A 67 -6.93 -4.47 7.98
C ASN A 67 -5.79 -4.35 6.98
N HIS A 68 -6.07 -3.77 5.83
CA HIS A 68 -5.12 -3.46 4.76
C HIS A 68 -5.79 -2.51 3.78
N PHE A 69 -5.03 -1.96 2.83
CA PHE A 69 -5.59 -1.21 1.72
C PHE A 69 -4.90 -1.65 0.44
N GLY A 70 -5.65 -1.63 -0.68
CA GLY A 70 -5.20 -2.24 -1.92
C GLY A 70 -5.22 -1.31 -3.11
N PHE A 71 -4.25 -1.52 -4.00
CA PHE A 71 -4.15 -0.85 -5.29
C PHE A 71 -4.26 -1.88 -6.39
N ALA A 72 -4.99 -1.54 -7.45
CA ALA A 72 -5.13 -2.39 -8.62
C ALA A 72 -3.97 -2.12 -9.58
N ALA A 73 -3.18 -3.16 -9.85
CA ALA A 73 -2.11 -3.09 -10.85
C ALA A 73 -2.69 -3.30 -12.26
N PRO A 74 -2.07 -2.70 -13.29
CA PRO A 74 -2.58 -2.87 -14.66
C PRO A 74 -2.41 -4.27 -15.21
N THR A 75 -1.40 -5.01 -14.78
CA THR A 75 -1.12 -6.39 -15.25
C THR A 75 -0.56 -7.26 -14.13
N ALA A 76 -0.65 -8.57 -14.30
CA ALA A 76 -0.02 -9.51 -13.39
C ALA A 76 1.51 -9.40 -13.45
N GLU A 77 2.06 -9.11 -14.64
CA GLU A 77 3.50 -8.90 -14.81
C GLU A 77 4.01 -7.73 -13.99
N ALA A 78 3.22 -6.64 -13.91
CA ALA A 78 3.58 -5.49 -13.08
C ALA A 78 3.67 -5.86 -11.60
N VAL A 79 2.76 -6.71 -11.12
CA VAL A 79 2.78 -7.20 -9.73
C VAL A 79 4.04 -8.02 -9.49
N ARG A 80 4.36 -8.95 -10.40
CA ARG A 80 5.55 -9.80 -10.26
C ARG A 80 6.85 -9.00 -10.34
N ALA A 81 6.91 -8.00 -11.23
CA ALA A 81 8.08 -7.14 -11.34
C ALA A 81 8.31 -6.34 -10.06
N LEU A 82 7.25 -5.83 -9.46
CA LEU A 82 7.34 -5.12 -8.19
C LEU A 82 7.81 -6.04 -7.06
N ALA A 83 7.29 -7.27 -7.03
CA ALA A 83 7.73 -8.25 -6.04
C ALA A 83 9.23 -8.52 -6.14
N ALA A 84 9.77 -8.61 -7.36
CA ALA A 84 11.20 -8.81 -7.58
C ALA A 84 12.01 -7.60 -7.11
N GLU A 85 11.56 -6.38 -7.39
CA GLU A 85 12.23 -5.16 -6.94
C GLU A 85 12.26 -5.05 -5.41
N LEU A 86 11.16 -5.38 -4.75
CA LEU A 86 11.08 -5.37 -3.29
C LEU A 86 12.02 -6.41 -2.68
N ALA A 87 12.06 -7.61 -3.24
CA ALA A 87 12.95 -8.67 -2.78
C ALA A 87 14.42 -8.24 -2.91
N GLU A 88 14.79 -7.63 -4.03
CA GLU A 88 16.14 -7.15 -4.26
C GLU A 88 16.53 -6.04 -3.28
N ALA A 89 15.57 -5.21 -2.87
CA ALA A 89 15.78 -4.16 -1.89
C ALA A 89 15.74 -4.67 -0.44
N GLY A 90 15.48 -5.95 -0.22
CA GLY A 90 15.37 -6.52 1.13
C GLY A 90 14.09 -6.15 1.86
N ILE A 91 13.06 -5.74 1.14
CA ILE A 91 11.76 -5.38 1.72
C ILE A 91 10.86 -6.61 1.73
N GLU A 92 10.32 -6.96 2.90
CA GLU A 92 9.43 -8.10 3.04
C GLU A 92 8.16 -7.90 2.19
N ALA A 93 7.83 -8.91 1.40
CA ALA A 93 6.62 -8.93 0.61
C ALA A 93 6.23 -10.36 0.30
N ARG A 94 4.93 -10.64 0.18
CA ARG A 94 4.42 -11.97 -0.11
C ARG A 94 3.58 -11.95 -1.37
N LEU A 95 4.05 -12.68 -2.39
CA LEU A 95 3.33 -12.84 -3.67
C LEU A 95 2.48 -14.09 -3.59
N GLN A 96 1.21 -13.96 -3.92
CA GLN A 96 0.26 -15.08 -3.93
C GLN A 96 -0.64 -15.02 -5.16
N THR A 97 -1.15 -16.19 -5.54
CA THR A 97 -2.18 -16.29 -6.57
C THR A 97 -3.44 -16.87 -5.95
N PHE A 98 -4.59 -16.36 -6.35
CA PHE A 98 -5.89 -16.83 -5.91
C PHE A 98 -6.77 -17.14 -7.12
N GLU A 99 -7.62 -18.17 -7.00
CA GLU A 99 -8.64 -18.38 -8.03
C GLU A 99 -9.63 -17.22 -8.04
N PRO A 100 -10.13 -16.79 -9.22
CA PRO A 100 -9.90 -17.35 -10.56
C PRO A 100 -8.78 -16.66 -11.37
N GLY A 101 -7.63 -16.43 -10.82
CA GLY A 101 -6.49 -15.87 -11.56
C GLY A 101 -6.04 -14.51 -11.05
N ILE A 102 -6.28 -14.24 -9.77
CA ILE A 102 -5.82 -13.04 -9.09
C ILE A 102 -4.35 -13.19 -8.73
N THR A 103 -3.54 -12.18 -9.06
CA THR A 103 -2.14 -12.10 -8.62
C THR A 103 -2.07 -10.99 -7.58
N ALA A 104 -1.67 -11.33 -6.36
CA ALA A 104 -1.67 -10.39 -5.22
C ALA A 104 -0.32 -10.33 -4.55
N LEU A 105 0.10 -9.13 -4.19
CA LEU A 105 1.33 -8.87 -3.47
C LEU A 105 0.98 -8.13 -2.18
N PHE A 106 1.39 -8.68 -1.04
CA PHE A 106 1.14 -8.09 0.28
C PHE A 106 2.45 -7.58 0.86
N VAL A 107 2.48 -6.30 1.19
CA VAL A 107 3.70 -5.62 1.67
C VAL A 107 3.39 -4.94 3.00
N PRO A 108 3.86 -5.50 4.14
CA PRO A 108 3.66 -4.84 5.42
C PRO A 108 4.57 -3.61 5.53
N ASP A 109 4.01 -2.51 6.00
CA ASP A 109 4.81 -1.33 6.31
C ASP A 109 5.54 -1.53 7.67
N PRO A 110 6.40 -0.59 8.09
CA PRO A 110 7.15 -0.75 9.34
C PRO A 110 6.28 -0.93 10.60
N ASP A 111 5.03 -0.48 10.59
CA ASP A 111 4.11 -0.67 11.71
C ASP A 111 3.24 -1.92 11.57
N GLY A 112 3.33 -2.61 10.44
CA GLY A 112 2.56 -3.82 10.17
C GLY A 112 1.30 -3.61 9.35
N LEU A 113 0.97 -2.37 8.98
CA LEU A 113 -0.15 -2.12 8.07
C LEU A 113 0.21 -2.64 6.68
N ARG A 114 -0.62 -3.52 6.14
CA ARG A 114 -0.33 -4.12 4.85
C ARG A 114 -0.84 -3.27 3.70
N VAL A 115 0.03 -3.11 2.70
CA VAL A 115 -0.34 -2.57 1.39
C VAL A 115 -0.48 -3.76 0.45
N GLU A 116 -1.62 -3.85 -0.24
CA GLU A 116 -1.85 -4.88 -1.24
C GLU A 116 -1.76 -4.28 -2.63
N ILE A 117 -0.99 -4.92 -3.52
CA ILE A 117 -0.94 -4.55 -4.94
C ILE A 117 -1.35 -5.79 -5.72
N SER A 118 -2.46 -5.69 -6.47
CA SER A 118 -3.05 -6.88 -7.07
C SER A 118 -3.57 -6.61 -8.47
N HIS A 119 -3.54 -7.67 -9.30
CA HIS A 119 -4.18 -7.67 -10.59
C HIS A 119 -5.34 -8.66 -10.58
N TYR A 120 -6.48 -8.21 -11.08
CA TYR A 120 -7.72 -9.00 -11.15
C TYR A 120 -8.07 -9.25 -12.60
N PRO A 121 -8.45 -10.49 -12.98
CA PRO A 121 -8.98 -10.75 -14.32
C PRO A 121 -10.25 -9.93 -14.57
N PRO A 122 -10.59 -9.67 -15.84
CA PRO A 122 -11.85 -8.97 -16.16
C PRO A 122 -13.05 -9.61 -15.48
N GLY A 123 -13.91 -8.79 -14.87
CA GLY A 123 -15.13 -9.26 -14.20
C GLY A 123 -14.93 -9.80 -12.78
N VAL A 124 -13.71 -9.89 -12.30
CA VAL A 124 -13.42 -10.36 -10.93
C VAL A 124 -13.33 -9.15 -10.00
N PRO A 125 -14.20 -9.07 -8.97
CA PRO A 125 -14.14 -7.95 -8.03
C PRO A 125 -12.93 -8.05 -7.09
N PRO A 126 -12.44 -6.92 -6.54
CA PRO A 126 -11.28 -6.93 -5.64
C PRO A 126 -11.57 -7.55 -4.28
N VAL A 127 -12.83 -7.62 -3.88
CA VAL A 127 -13.27 -8.24 -2.63
C VAL A 127 -14.56 -9.00 -2.84
N ASP A 128 -14.83 -9.98 -1.98
CA ASP A 128 -16.05 -10.76 -2.02
C ASP A 128 -17.19 -10.06 -1.29
#